data_f312aad7036f61c0014faa7e52abb4ef
#
_entry.id   f312aad7036f61c0014faa7e52abb4ef
#
_cell.length_a   1.000
_cell.length_b   1.000
_cell.length_c   1.000
_cell.angle_alpha   90.00
_cell.angle_beta   90.00
_cell.angle_gamma   90.00
#
_symmetry.space_group_name_H-M   'P 1'
#
loop_
_entity.id
_entity.type
_entity.pdbx_description
1 polymer ?
#
loop_
_entity_poly.entity_id
_entity_poly.type
_entity_poly.pdbx_seq_one_letter_code
_entity_poly.pdbx_strand_id
1 'polypeptide(L)'
;KFISLCDGQRRVEGVWKGRTRTYDLRGKRFCVIMAGNPYTETGEKFRIPDMLANRADIYNLGDQLSGKEHIFALSYIENALTSNRFLAPLTTRSQNDIYLFARMAKGEEISSSELSHEYSTVERDDITKTMKLMMRCRDVLLKVNEEYIFSAAQDESLRTEPSFKLQGSYRNMAKLAEKLAPAQNIEEVDALISD
;
A
#
# COMPACT_ATOMS: atom_id res chain seq x y z
N LYS A 1 4.66 -27.00 4.62
CA LYS A 1 5.96 -26.81 5.30
C LYS A 1 5.84 -25.92 6.56
N PHE A 2 4.93 -24.93 6.59
CA PHE A 2 4.76 -24.04 7.76
C PHE A 2 3.91 -24.61 8.89
N ILE A 3 3.10 -25.64 8.65
CA ILE A 3 2.20 -26.23 9.64
C ILE A 3 3.00 -26.79 10.84
N SER A 4 4.09 -27.50 10.58
CA SER A 4 4.96 -28.05 11.62
C SER A 4 5.76 -26.99 12.40
N LEU A 5 5.85 -25.78 11.85
CA LEU A 5 6.41 -24.63 12.55
C LEU A 5 5.41 -24.04 13.56
N CYS A 6 4.11 -24.08 13.23
CA CYS A 6 3.02 -23.54 14.04
C CYS A 6 2.52 -24.53 15.10
N ASP A 7 2.92 -25.79 15.05
CA ASP A 7 2.59 -26.80 16.08
C ASP A 7 3.68 -26.91 17.16
N GLY A 8 3.44 -27.74 18.16
CA GLY A 8 4.38 -27.96 19.28
C GLY A 8 5.76 -28.50 18.88
N GLN A 9 5.91 -29.03 17.65
CA GLN A 9 7.19 -29.53 17.16
C GLN A 9 8.15 -28.40 16.80
N ARG A 10 7.62 -27.24 16.35
CA ARG A 10 8.39 -26.04 15.94
C ARG A 10 9.60 -26.35 15.06
N ARG A 11 9.41 -27.23 14.06
CA ARG A 11 10.44 -27.65 13.12
C ARG A 11 10.09 -27.23 11.71
N VAL A 12 11.11 -26.86 10.95
CA VAL A 12 10.96 -26.60 9.52
C VAL A 12 12.08 -27.30 8.75
N GLU A 13 11.71 -27.91 7.63
CA GLU A 13 12.68 -28.49 6.71
C GLU A 13 12.90 -27.53 5.54
N GLY A 14 14.14 -27.28 5.25
CA GLY A 14 14.58 -26.44 4.13
C GLY A 14 15.74 -27.07 3.37
N VAL A 15 15.87 -26.72 2.08
CA VAL A 15 17.01 -27.12 1.27
C VAL A 15 17.96 -25.93 1.18
N TRP A 16 19.19 -26.15 1.60
CA TRP A 16 20.28 -25.18 1.50
C TRP A 16 21.48 -25.81 0.80
N LYS A 17 21.93 -25.19 -0.29
CA LYS A 17 23.06 -25.72 -1.11
C LYS A 17 22.87 -27.20 -1.51
N GLY A 18 21.67 -27.58 -1.95
CA GLY A 18 21.32 -28.91 -2.39
C GLY A 18 21.20 -29.96 -1.28
N ARG A 19 21.31 -29.58 -0.02
CA ARG A 19 21.15 -30.49 1.13
C ARG A 19 19.92 -30.13 1.93
N THR A 20 19.10 -31.14 2.22
CA THR A 20 17.95 -30.99 3.14
C THR A 20 18.47 -30.83 4.56
N ARG A 21 17.96 -29.82 5.26
CA ARG A 21 18.24 -29.58 6.67
C ARG A 21 16.95 -29.38 7.44
N THR A 22 16.89 -29.97 8.63
CA THR A 22 15.80 -29.72 9.57
C THR A 22 16.29 -28.68 10.60
N TYR A 23 15.50 -27.62 10.74
CA TYR A 23 15.76 -26.57 11.71
C TYR A 23 14.80 -26.75 12.87
N ASP A 24 15.32 -27.01 14.05
CA ASP A 24 14.59 -27.08 15.31
C ASP A 24 14.56 -25.68 15.94
N LEU A 25 13.35 -25.13 16.07
CA LEU A 25 13.14 -23.79 16.58
C LEU A 25 12.53 -23.81 18.01
N ARG A 26 12.45 -24.97 18.65
CA ARG A 26 12.03 -25.07 20.05
C ARG A 26 12.97 -24.27 20.95
N GLY A 27 12.41 -23.51 21.88
CA GLY A 27 13.16 -22.64 22.76
C GLY A 27 13.77 -21.38 22.10
N LYS A 28 13.58 -21.19 20.77
CA LYS A 28 13.96 -19.95 20.10
C LYS A 28 12.86 -18.91 20.23
N ARG A 29 13.25 -17.65 20.44
CA ARG A 29 12.32 -16.52 20.47
C ARG A 29 12.03 -16.06 19.02
N PHE A 30 10.92 -16.54 18.46
CA PHE A 30 10.42 -16.11 17.16
C PHE A 30 8.91 -16.23 17.12
N CYS A 31 8.28 -15.45 16.25
CA CYS A 31 6.88 -15.61 15.90
C CYS A 31 6.75 -15.63 14.38
N VAL A 32 5.65 -16.19 13.89
CA VAL A 32 5.30 -16.20 12.48
C VAL A 32 4.04 -15.38 12.33
N ILE A 33 4.11 -14.32 11.52
CA ILE A 33 2.96 -13.49 11.18
C ILE A 33 2.68 -13.74 9.69
N MET A 34 1.46 -14.13 9.38
CA MET A 34 0.99 -14.35 8.03
C MET A 34 -0.12 -13.35 7.73
N ALA A 35 -0.06 -12.74 6.56
CA ALA A 35 -1.11 -11.87 6.06
C ALA A 35 -1.59 -12.39 4.70
N GLY A 36 -2.86 -12.28 4.43
CA GLY A 36 -3.46 -12.72 3.18
C GLY A 36 -4.68 -11.87 2.83
N ASN A 37 -4.93 -11.77 1.53
CA ASN A 37 -6.13 -11.13 1.03
C ASN A 37 -7.24 -12.17 0.88
N PRO A 38 -8.52 -11.79 1.09
CA PRO A 38 -9.65 -12.71 0.91
C PRO A 38 -9.87 -13.12 -0.55
N TYR A 39 -9.33 -12.35 -1.50
CA TYR A 39 -9.40 -12.60 -2.93
C TYR A 39 -8.04 -12.88 -3.51
N THR A 40 -7.93 -13.90 -4.37
CA THR A 40 -6.73 -14.20 -5.15
C THR A 40 -6.78 -13.46 -6.50
N GLU A 41 -5.64 -13.38 -7.19
CA GLU A 41 -5.57 -12.80 -8.55
C GLU A 41 -6.42 -13.57 -9.58
N THR A 42 -6.74 -14.83 -9.30
CA THR A 42 -7.58 -15.69 -10.14
C THR A 42 -9.08 -15.53 -9.83
N GLY A 43 -9.46 -14.71 -8.87
CA GLY A 43 -10.84 -14.55 -8.40
C GLY A 43 -11.32 -15.68 -7.48
N GLU A 44 -10.47 -16.65 -7.16
CA GLU A 44 -10.80 -17.66 -6.16
C GLU A 44 -10.71 -17.08 -4.76
N LYS A 45 -11.67 -17.46 -3.90
CA LYS A 45 -11.64 -17.05 -2.48
C LYS A 45 -10.49 -17.76 -1.76
N PHE A 46 -9.62 -16.98 -1.13
CA PHE A 46 -8.59 -17.53 -0.26
C PHE A 46 -9.22 -18.14 0.99
N ARG A 47 -8.93 -19.41 1.23
CA ARG A 47 -9.32 -20.10 2.46
C ARG A 47 -8.07 -20.50 3.23
N ILE A 48 -8.05 -20.17 4.51
CA ILE A 48 -7.01 -20.67 5.41
C ILE A 48 -7.30 -22.16 5.64
N PRO A 49 -6.35 -23.07 5.34
CA PRO A 49 -6.54 -24.48 5.62
C PRO A 49 -6.88 -24.72 7.11
N ASP A 50 -7.87 -25.57 7.41
CA ASP A 50 -8.31 -25.84 8.77
C ASP A 50 -7.18 -26.27 9.69
N MET A 51 -6.24 -27.04 9.16
CA MET A 51 -5.03 -27.45 9.90
C MET A 51 -4.16 -26.29 10.35
N LEU A 52 -4.18 -25.17 9.66
CA LEU A 52 -3.45 -23.96 10.01
C LEU A 52 -4.31 -23.06 10.93
N ALA A 53 -5.60 -22.94 10.62
CA ALA A 53 -6.56 -22.17 11.40
C ALA A 53 -6.60 -22.63 12.87
N ASN A 54 -6.57 -23.96 13.10
CA ASN A 54 -6.57 -24.54 14.44
C ASN A 54 -5.26 -24.35 15.24
N ARG A 55 -4.22 -23.78 14.63
CA ARG A 55 -2.89 -23.59 15.23
C ARG A 55 -2.44 -22.14 15.28
N ALA A 56 -3.26 -21.24 14.82
CA ALA A 56 -2.95 -19.80 14.71
C ALA A 56 -4.04 -18.99 15.39
N ASP A 57 -3.64 -17.89 16.00
CA ASP A 57 -4.59 -16.85 16.37
C ASP A 57 -4.95 -16.08 15.09
N ILE A 58 -6.22 -16.07 14.73
CA ILE A 58 -6.71 -15.43 13.53
C ILE A 58 -7.35 -14.10 13.89
N TYR A 59 -6.87 -13.06 13.27
CA TYR A 59 -7.39 -11.71 13.40
C TYR A 59 -7.98 -11.27 12.05
N ASN A 60 -9.29 -11.05 12.02
CA ASN A 60 -9.91 -10.30 10.94
C ASN A 60 -9.77 -8.82 11.27
N LEU A 61 -9.02 -8.10 10.46
CA LEU A 61 -8.78 -6.68 10.69
C LEU A 61 -10.03 -5.82 10.45
N GLY A 62 -11.03 -6.35 9.72
CA GLY A 62 -12.26 -5.64 9.40
C GLY A 62 -12.02 -4.31 8.68
N ASP A 63 -12.88 -3.34 8.91
CA ASP A 63 -12.75 -1.99 8.39
C ASP A 63 -11.72 -1.18 9.20
N GLN A 64 -10.49 -1.14 8.71
CA GLN A 64 -9.39 -0.38 9.30
C GLN A 64 -9.31 1.06 8.79
N LEU A 65 -10.07 1.42 7.74
CA LEU A 65 -10.06 2.76 7.17
C LEU A 65 -10.96 3.72 7.93
N SER A 66 -12.09 3.26 8.42
CA SER A 66 -13.11 4.10 9.06
C SER A 66 -12.52 4.96 10.19
N GLY A 67 -12.67 6.27 10.05
CA GLY A 67 -12.13 7.28 10.97
C GLY A 67 -10.62 7.52 10.90
N LYS A 68 -9.92 6.85 9.97
CA LYS A 68 -8.46 6.98 9.78
C LYS A 68 -8.09 7.28 8.32
N GLU A 69 -9.04 7.68 7.51
CA GLU A 69 -8.90 7.89 6.06
C GLU A 69 -7.75 8.85 5.74
N HIS A 70 -7.59 9.89 6.56
CA HIS A 70 -6.53 10.88 6.39
C HIS A 70 -5.12 10.30 6.61
N ILE A 71 -4.96 9.35 7.54
CA ILE A 71 -3.67 8.69 7.82
C ILE A 71 -3.31 7.78 6.63
N PHE A 72 -4.29 7.00 6.17
CA PHE A 72 -4.10 6.15 5.00
C PHE A 72 -3.83 6.97 3.74
N ALA A 73 -4.54 8.09 3.55
CA ALA A 73 -4.30 8.99 2.43
C ALA A 73 -2.87 9.53 2.39
N LEU A 74 -2.29 9.89 3.54
CA LEU A 74 -0.90 10.32 3.64
C LEU A 74 0.07 9.16 3.36
N SER A 75 -0.20 7.98 3.91
CA SER A 75 0.69 6.82 3.73
C SER A 75 0.78 6.36 2.28
N TYR A 76 -0.28 6.50 1.47
CA TYR A 76 -0.22 6.24 0.03
C TYR A 76 0.75 7.19 -0.69
N ILE A 77 0.74 8.46 -0.32
CA ILE A 77 1.68 9.46 -0.87
C ILE A 77 3.11 9.10 -0.45
N GLU A 78 3.36 8.93 0.84
CA GLU A 78 4.70 8.63 1.38
C GLU A 78 5.32 7.39 0.74
N ASN A 79 4.56 6.31 0.60
CA ASN A 79 5.04 5.06 -0.02
C ASN A 79 5.30 5.19 -1.53
N ALA A 80 4.66 6.13 -2.23
CA ALA A 80 4.79 6.29 -3.67
C ALA A 80 5.82 7.33 -4.09
N LEU A 81 6.30 8.18 -3.18
CA LEU A 81 7.23 9.28 -3.49
C LEU A 81 8.48 8.80 -4.23
N THR A 82 9.12 7.72 -3.75
CA THR A 82 10.35 7.19 -4.32
C THR A 82 10.16 6.62 -5.72
N SER A 83 8.93 6.28 -6.10
CA SER A 83 8.60 5.77 -7.43
C SER A 83 8.49 6.88 -8.48
N ASN A 84 8.36 8.14 -8.07
CA ASN A 84 8.22 9.26 -8.98
C ASN A 84 9.51 10.09 -9.05
N ARG A 85 10.06 10.28 -10.25
CA ARG A 85 11.35 10.98 -10.46
C ARG A 85 11.36 12.45 -10.00
N PHE A 86 10.21 13.13 -10.01
CA PHE A 86 10.10 14.54 -9.60
C PHE A 86 9.94 14.67 -8.08
N LEU A 87 9.35 13.68 -7.42
CA LEU A 87 9.06 13.70 -5.99
C LEU A 87 10.11 12.93 -5.16
N ALA A 88 10.80 11.97 -5.74
CA ALA A 88 11.81 11.17 -5.04
C ALA A 88 12.88 12.03 -4.32
N PRO A 89 13.37 13.15 -4.87
CA PRO A 89 14.34 14.00 -4.17
C PRO A 89 13.82 14.55 -2.83
N LEU A 90 12.51 14.72 -2.65
CA LEU A 90 11.94 15.20 -1.38
C LEU A 90 12.23 14.26 -0.22
N THR A 91 12.27 12.95 -0.48
CA THR A 91 12.48 11.93 0.56
C THR A 91 13.84 12.03 1.26
N THR A 92 14.82 12.59 0.58
CA THR A 92 16.19 12.78 1.10
C THR A 92 16.45 14.19 1.61
N ARG A 93 15.55 15.16 1.32
CA ARG A 93 15.73 16.55 1.72
C ARG A 93 15.06 16.85 3.06
N SER A 94 13.74 16.80 3.12
CA SER A 94 12.99 17.11 4.34
C SER A 94 11.61 16.44 4.32
N GLN A 95 11.31 15.69 5.37
CA GLN A 95 9.99 15.10 5.55
C GLN A 95 8.93 16.19 5.75
N ASN A 96 9.26 17.30 6.42
CA ASN A 96 8.34 18.42 6.61
C ASN A 96 7.92 19.03 5.28
N ASP A 97 8.86 19.17 4.32
CA ASP A 97 8.58 19.75 3.01
C ASP A 97 7.61 18.88 2.20
N ILE A 98 7.63 17.55 2.39
CA ILE A 98 6.64 16.64 1.77
C ILE A 98 5.21 17.05 2.17
N TYR A 99 4.99 17.30 3.46
CA TYR A 99 3.66 17.70 3.95
C TYR A 99 3.27 19.12 3.50
N LEU A 100 4.24 20.03 3.43
CA LEU A 100 4.00 21.37 2.91
C LEU A 100 3.63 21.34 1.42
N PHE A 101 4.32 20.58 0.60
CA PHE A 101 3.94 20.38 -0.80
C PHE A 101 2.59 19.69 -0.95
N ALA A 102 2.25 18.76 -0.06
CA ALA A 102 0.92 18.14 -0.04
C ALA A 102 -0.18 19.17 0.27
N ARG A 103 0.08 20.15 1.15
CA ARG A 103 -0.84 21.26 1.43
C ARG A 103 -0.92 22.22 0.25
N MET A 104 0.21 22.57 -0.36
CA MET A 104 0.24 23.40 -1.59
C MET A 104 -0.56 22.77 -2.72
N ALA A 105 -0.45 21.45 -2.91
CA ALA A 105 -1.21 20.71 -3.91
C ALA A 105 -2.74 20.75 -3.69
N LYS A 106 -3.17 20.99 -2.43
CA LYS A 106 -4.58 21.25 -2.06
C LYS A 106 -5.01 22.70 -2.25
N GLY A 107 -4.10 23.59 -2.65
CA GLY A 107 -4.37 25.00 -2.90
C GLY A 107 -4.04 25.92 -1.73
N GLU A 108 -3.34 25.44 -0.68
CA GLU A 108 -2.86 26.31 0.38
C GLU A 108 -1.67 27.15 -0.08
N GLU A 109 -1.66 28.43 0.29
CA GLU A 109 -0.53 29.30 0.05
C GLU A 109 0.53 29.08 1.15
N ILE A 110 1.68 28.56 0.77
CA ILE A 110 2.82 28.32 1.66
C ILE A 110 3.97 29.22 1.22
N SER A 111 4.50 29.99 2.18
CA SER A 111 5.67 30.85 1.91
C SER A 111 6.92 30.00 1.65
N SER A 112 7.83 30.50 0.81
CA SER A 112 9.12 29.85 0.58
C SER A 112 9.97 29.76 1.86
N SER A 113 9.75 30.67 2.82
CA SER A 113 10.42 30.66 4.12
C SER A 113 9.97 29.54 5.07
N GLU A 114 8.84 28.89 4.80
CA GLU A 114 8.35 27.76 5.59
C GLU A 114 8.97 26.43 5.15
N LEU A 115 9.50 26.38 3.92
CA LEU A 115 10.19 25.21 3.41
C LEU A 115 11.57 25.08 4.06
N SER A 116 11.94 23.88 4.44
CA SER A 116 13.22 23.57 5.08
C SER A 116 14.38 23.58 4.08
N HIS A 117 14.10 23.43 2.81
CA HIS A 117 15.07 23.42 1.72
C HIS A 117 14.73 24.49 0.68
N GLU A 118 15.76 25.04 0.01
CA GLU A 118 15.56 25.99 -1.07
C GLU A 118 15.17 25.29 -2.37
N TYR A 119 14.06 25.70 -2.96
CA TYR A 119 13.54 25.22 -4.23
C TYR A 119 13.46 26.37 -5.22
N SER A 120 13.89 26.16 -6.46
CA SER A 120 13.62 27.11 -7.53
C SER A 120 12.12 27.19 -7.82
N THR A 121 11.67 28.30 -8.41
CA THR A 121 10.24 28.48 -8.74
C THR A 121 9.75 27.35 -9.68
N VAL A 122 10.56 26.94 -10.64
CA VAL A 122 10.21 25.85 -11.58
C VAL A 122 10.11 24.52 -10.85
N GLU A 123 11.09 24.19 -10.00
CA GLU A 123 11.09 22.95 -9.24
C GLU A 123 9.89 22.88 -8.28
N ARG A 124 9.59 23.99 -7.60
CA ARG A 124 8.44 24.09 -6.70
C ARG A 124 7.12 23.86 -7.44
N ASP A 125 6.99 24.43 -8.65
CA ASP A 125 5.83 24.29 -9.51
C ASP A 125 5.66 22.84 -9.99
N ASP A 126 6.73 22.22 -10.45
CA ASP A 126 6.74 20.82 -10.91
C ASP A 126 6.40 19.85 -9.81
N ILE A 127 6.98 20.04 -8.62
CA ILE A 127 6.67 19.23 -7.43
C ILE A 127 5.20 19.38 -7.04
N THR A 128 4.69 20.60 -6.98
CA THR A 128 3.30 20.88 -6.60
C THR A 128 2.31 20.28 -7.58
N LYS A 129 2.56 20.44 -8.90
CA LYS A 129 1.73 19.83 -9.94
C LYS A 129 1.74 18.30 -9.86
N THR A 130 2.93 17.71 -9.79
CA THR A 130 3.06 16.24 -9.69
C THR A 130 2.40 15.70 -8.42
N MET A 131 2.55 16.38 -7.30
CA MET A 131 1.88 16.03 -6.04
C MET A 131 0.35 16.07 -6.18
N LYS A 132 -0.19 17.08 -6.86
CA LYS A 132 -1.63 17.18 -7.14
C LYS A 132 -2.15 16.00 -7.97
N LEU A 133 -1.41 15.60 -9.01
CA LEU A 133 -1.76 14.43 -9.82
C LEU A 133 -1.64 13.13 -9.03
N MET A 134 -0.63 13.02 -8.19
CA MET A 134 -0.46 11.88 -7.27
C MET A 134 -1.63 11.76 -6.28
N MET A 135 -2.12 12.89 -5.76
CA MET A 135 -3.32 12.91 -4.91
C MET A 135 -4.56 12.45 -5.66
N ARG A 136 -4.71 12.79 -6.93
CA ARG A 136 -5.82 12.29 -7.76
C ARG A 136 -5.80 10.76 -7.86
N CYS A 137 -4.64 10.16 -8.16
CA CYS A 137 -4.48 8.71 -8.17
C CYS A 137 -4.82 8.08 -6.81
N ARG A 138 -4.30 8.64 -5.73
CA ARG A 138 -4.57 8.22 -4.36
C ARG A 138 -6.06 8.21 -4.04
N ASP A 139 -6.79 9.27 -4.39
CA ASP A 139 -8.21 9.40 -4.07
C ASP A 139 -9.05 8.33 -4.77
N VAL A 140 -8.68 7.97 -5.99
CA VAL A 140 -9.31 6.85 -6.70
C VAL A 140 -8.97 5.51 -6.03
N LEU A 141 -7.69 5.27 -5.71
CA LEU A 141 -7.26 4.02 -5.07
C LEU A 141 -7.85 3.83 -3.67
N LEU A 142 -8.06 4.91 -2.92
CA LEU A 142 -8.73 4.83 -1.62
C LEU A 142 -10.18 4.37 -1.77
N LYS A 143 -10.94 4.95 -2.71
CA LYS A 143 -12.32 4.52 -3.01
C LYS A 143 -12.38 3.06 -3.45
N VAL A 144 -11.47 2.66 -4.32
CA VAL A 144 -11.34 1.26 -4.74
C VAL A 144 -11.08 0.36 -3.54
N ASN A 145 -10.22 0.77 -2.63
CA ASN A 145 -9.89 0.01 -1.43
C ASN A 145 -11.09 -0.10 -0.46
N GLU A 146 -11.87 0.97 -0.31
CA GLU A 146 -13.12 0.96 0.47
C GLU A 146 -14.09 -0.09 -0.06
N GLU A 147 -14.31 -0.18 -1.37
CA GLU A 147 -15.19 -1.17 -2.00
C GLU A 147 -14.69 -2.61 -1.75
N TYR A 148 -13.39 -2.86 -1.85
CA TYR A 148 -12.82 -4.17 -1.53
C TYR A 148 -12.95 -4.53 -0.04
N ILE A 149 -12.75 -3.57 0.86
CA ILE A 149 -12.91 -3.78 2.31
C ILE A 149 -14.37 -4.07 2.63
N PHE A 150 -15.29 -3.28 2.06
CA PHE A 150 -16.73 -3.48 2.25
C PHE A 150 -17.17 -4.87 1.75
N SER A 151 -16.74 -5.26 0.55
CA SER A 151 -17.02 -6.58 0.01
C SER A 151 -16.43 -7.70 0.90
N ALA A 152 -15.21 -7.53 1.39
CA ALA A 152 -14.55 -8.53 2.24
C ALA A 152 -15.21 -8.66 3.63
N ALA A 153 -15.85 -7.61 4.12
CA ALA A 153 -16.54 -7.59 5.42
C ALA A 153 -17.93 -8.25 5.40
N GLN A 154 -18.49 -8.53 4.21
CA GLN A 154 -19.78 -9.21 4.09
C GLN A 154 -19.70 -10.69 4.46
N ASP A 155 -20.85 -11.26 4.86
CA ASP A 155 -21.00 -12.70 5.05
C ASP A 155 -20.56 -13.47 3.79
N GLU A 156 -19.96 -14.63 3.97
CA GLU A 156 -19.40 -15.42 2.86
C GLU A 156 -20.43 -15.75 1.77
N SER A 157 -21.70 -15.94 2.16
CA SER A 157 -22.82 -16.21 1.23
C SER A 157 -23.26 -15.00 0.41
N LEU A 158 -23.00 -13.78 0.92
CA LEU A 158 -23.40 -12.51 0.31
C LEU A 158 -22.23 -11.76 -0.33
N ARG A 159 -21.01 -12.25 -0.12
CA ARG A 159 -19.80 -11.59 -0.61
C ARG A 159 -19.73 -11.59 -2.11
N THR A 160 -19.68 -10.40 -2.69
CA THR A 160 -19.49 -10.17 -4.12
C THR A 160 -18.17 -9.45 -4.34
N GLU A 161 -17.36 -9.98 -5.26
CA GLU A 161 -16.13 -9.28 -5.66
C GLU A 161 -16.47 -8.02 -6.45
N PRO A 162 -15.81 -6.87 -6.21
CA PRO A 162 -15.98 -5.69 -7.04
C PRO A 162 -15.71 -5.98 -8.51
N SER A 163 -16.52 -5.38 -9.40
CA SER A 163 -16.47 -5.67 -10.85
C SER A 163 -15.25 -5.13 -11.57
N PHE A 164 -14.49 -4.23 -10.94
CA PHE A 164 -13.28 -3.63 -11.50
C PHE A 164 -12.03 -4.37 -11.03
N LYS A 165 -10.99 -4.39 -11.91
CA LYS A 165 -9.74 -5.11 -11.64
C LYS A 165 -8.70 -4.30 -10.87
N LEU A 166 -8.82 -2.97 -10.87
CA LEU A 166 -7.90 -2.11 -10.12
C LEU A 166 -8.01 -2.42 -8.62
N GLN A 167 -6.90 -2.66 -7.98
CA GLN A 167 -6.84 -2.86 -6.54
C GLN A 167 -6.26 -1.62 -5.85
N GLY A 168 -6.85 -1.21 -4.73
CA GLY A 168 -6.39 -0.10 -3.91
C GLY A 168 -5.14 -0.45 -3.10
N SER A 169 -4.06 -0.86 -3.75
CA SER A 169 -2.82 -1.28 -3.09
C SER A 169 -1.71 -0.23 -3.22
N TYR A 170 -0.79 -0.19 -2.26
CA TYR A 170 0.42 0.64 -2.35
C TYR A 170 1.26 0.32 -3.59
N ARG A 171 1.27 -0.93 -4.04
CA ARG A 171 1.94 -1.34 -5.27
C ARG A 171 1.34 -0.67 -6.50
N ASN A 172 0.02 -0.61 -6.59
CA ASN A 172 -0.66 0.06 -7.70
C ASN A 172 -0.47 1.58 -7.62
N MET A 173 -0.49 2.15 -6.42
CA MET A 173 -0.13 3.55 -6.22
C MET A 173 1.28 3.87 -6.72
N ALA A 174 2.26 3.04 -6.40
CA ALA A 174 3.64 3.21 -6.86
C ALA A 174 3.76 3.11 -8.39
N LYS A 175 3.07 2.15 -9.03
CA LYS A 175 3.04 2.00 -10.49
C LYS A 175 2.41 3.21 -11.20
N LEU A 176 1.35 3.77 -10.65
CA LEU A 176 0.74 4.99 -11.18
C LEU A 176 1.68 6.18 -10.99
N ALA A 177 2.23 6.34 -9.80
CA ALA A 177 3.16 7.41 -9.47
C ALA A 177 4.37 7.46 -10.41
N GLU A 178 4.94 6.30 -10.77
CA GLU A 178 6.07 6.20 -11.70
C GLU A 178 5.80 6.88 -13.05
N LYS A 179 4.54 6.85 -13.51
CA LYS A 179 4.11 7.38 -14.80
C LYS A 179 3.71 8.86 -14.76
N LEU A 180 3.63 9.48 -13.57
CA LEU A 180 3.20 10.87 -13.43
C LEU A 180 4.33 11.85 -13.78
N ALA A 181 3.95 12.93 -14.49
CA ALA A 181 4.84 14.03 -14.84
C ALA A 181 4.10 15.38 -14.72
N PRO A 182 4.79 16.49 -14.40
CA PRO A 182 4.15 17.80 -14.17
C PRO A 182 3.49 18.41 -15.42
N ALA A 183 3.82 17.90 -16.61
CA ALA A 183 3.22 18.32 -17.86
C ALA A 183 1.82 17.72 -18.13
N GLN A 184 1.44 16.67 -17.40
CA GLN A 184 0.16 15.99 -17.59
C GLN A 184 -0.98 16.82 -17.00
N ASN A 185 -2.17 16.65 -17.58
CA ASN A 185 -3.43 17.15 -17.06
C ASN A 185 -4.21 16.04 -16.33
N ILE A 186 -5.33 16.40 -15.70
CA ILE A 186 -6.15 15.47 -14.93
C ILE A 186 -6.79 14.42 -15.83
N GLU A 187 -7.20 14.76 -17.04
CA GLU A 187 -7.85 13.83 -17.97
C GLU A 187 -6.89 12.73 -18.43
N GLU A 188 -5.62 13.10 -18.69
CA GLU A 188 -4.56 12.12 -19.01
C GLU A 188 -4.28 11.18 -17.83
N VAL A 189 -4.33 11.70 -16.61
CA VAL A 189 -4.16 10.86 -15.40
C VAL A 189 -5.38 9.95 -15.18
N ASP A 190 -6.59 10.44 -15.41
CA ASP A 190 -7.80 9.61 -15.32
C ASP A 190 -7.80 8.49 -16.39
N ALA A 191 -7.32 8.76 -17.59
CA ALA A 191 -7.09 7.73 -18.61
C ALA A 191 -6.04 6.71 -18.14
N LEU A 192 -4.93 7.18 -17.57
CA LEU A 192 -3.88 6.31 -17.01
C LEU A 192 -4.37 5.39 -15.88
N ILE A 193 -5.34 5.84 -15.09
CA ILE A 193 -5.95 5.04 -14.02
C ILE A 193 -6.90 3.98 -14.58
N SER A 194 -7.51 4.27 -15.73
CA SER A 194 -8.50 3.39 -16.37
C SER A 194 -7.87 2.24 -17.17
N ASP A 195 -6.61 2.37 -17.57
CA ASP A 195 -5.81 1.36 -18.30
C ASP A 195 -5.26 0.28 -17.36
#